data_6cea4c157566f26de798af0fbbe6721f
#
_entry.id   6cea4c157566f26de798af0fbbe6721f
#
_cell.length_a   1.000
_cell.length_b   1.000
_cell.length_c   1.000
_cell.angle_alpha   90.00
_cell.angle_beta   90.00
_cell.angle_gamma   90.00
#
_symmetry.space_group_name_H-M   'P 1'
#
loop_
_entity.id
_entity.type
_entity.pdbx_description
1 polymer ?
#
loop_
_entity_poly.entity_id
_entity_poly.type
_entity_poly.pdbx_seq_one_letter_code
_entity_poly.pdbx_strand_id
1 'polypeptide(L)'
;MNDLIYSNFIGPKAENIKTLAEMINKVVTHHSQMRKASFPEDSSLYPDNKIDNSLLESELSSLLEKSKKNFPYHHPRYIAQMLKDPSIPTILGYLTFMLSNPNNHAYEGGPVTTELEMEVIEMMKRLTGFENGWGHLASGGSLANMEALWAARDFYKKGSVYFSEVSHYSWKRICNILRIEDYSEIPVDNNFRIELN
;
A
#
# COMPACT_ATOMS: atom_id res chain seq x y z
N MET A 1 19.72 14.59 10.16
CA MET A 1 19.07 13.49 9.42
C MET A 1 17.65 13.19 9.93
N ASN A 2 17.43 13.19 11.26
CA ASN A 2 16.08 12.94 11.82
C ASN A 2 15.04 13.99 11.41
N ASP A 3 15.39 15.28 11.37
CA ASP A 3 14.45 16.35 11.05
C ASP A 3 13.86 16.25 9.63
N LEU A 4 14.63 15.78 8.67
CA LEU A 4 14.19 15.57 7.29
C LEU A 4 13.14 14.44 7.16
N ILE A 5 13.22 13.43 8.00
CA ILE A 5 12.24 12.33 8.00
C ILE A 5 10.94 12.78 8.65
N TYR A 6 11.02 13.40 9.82
CA TYR A 6 9.82 13.81 10.57
C TYR A 6 9.04 14.94 9.88
N SER A 7 9.70 15.81 9.11
CA SER A 7 9.03 16.87 8.34
C SER A 7 8.10 16.36 7.23
N ASN A 8 8.23 15.08 6.85
CA ASN A 8 7.35 14.45 5.85
C ASN A 8 6.04 13.90 6.41
N PHE A 9 5.76 14.08 7.69
CA PHE A 9 4.53 13.61 8.32
C PHE A 9 3.66 14.79 8.77
N ILE A 10 2.37 14.52 9.00
CA ILE A 10 1.45 15.55 9.53
C ILE A 10 1.94 16.08 10.88
N GLY A 11 2.55 15.20 11.67
CA GLY A 11 3.02 15.51 13.02
C GLY A 11 1.96 15.27 14.09
N PRO A 12 2.37 14.91 15.32
CA PRO A 12 1.46 14.50 16.40
C PRO A 12 0.51 15.60 16.87
N LYS A 13 0.85 16.88 16.63
CA LYS A 13 0.01 18.04 16.91
C LYS A 13 -0.55 18.67 15.64
N ALA A 14 -0.53 17.95 14.53
CA ALA A 14 -0.96 18.40 13.21
C ALA A 14 -0.17 19.60 12.67
N GLU A 15 1.13 19.66 12.97
CA GLU A 15 2.02 20.79 12.61
C GLU A 15 2.00 21.05 11.10
N ASN A 16 1.97 20.00 10.27
CA ASN A 16 2.03 20.09 8.80
C ASN A 16 0.67 19.95 8.12
N ILE A 17 -0.45 20.03 8.86
CA ILE A 17 -1.79 19.83 8.28
C ILE A 17 -2.15 20.90 7.22
N LYS A 18 -1.70 22.11 7.40
CA LYS A 18 -1.92 23.20 6.42
C LYS A 18 -1.19 22.91 5.12
N THR A 19 0.06 22.50 5.20
CA THR A 19 0.85 22.10 4.03
C THR A 19 0.17 20.97 3.27
N LEU A 20 -0.32 19.94 3.98
CA LEU A 20 -1.06 18.86 3.35
C LEU A 20 -2.32 19.37 2.62
N ALA A 21 -3.12 20.23 3.26
CA ALA A 21 -4.34 20.77 2.65
C ALA A 21 -4.03 21.60 1.38
N GLU A 22 -2.98 22.42 1.40
CA GLU A 22 -2.53 23.17 0.24
C GLU A 22 -2.09 22.26 -0.91
N MET A 23 -1.35 21.19 -0.61
CA MET A 23 -0.90 20.22 -1.63
C MET A 23 -2.05 19.40 -2.18
N ILE A 24 -3.01 18.99 -1.36
CA ILE A 24 -4.24 18.34 -1.81
C ILE A 24 -4.99 19.24 -2.80
N ASN A 25 -5.13 20.53 -2.49
CA ASN A 25 -5.77 21.47 -3.40
C ASN A 25 -5.06 21.58 -4.75
N LYS A 26 -3.71 21.55 -4.77
CA LYS A 26 -2.94 21.49 -6.03
C LYS A 26 -3.25 20.23 -6.84
N VAL A 27 -3.31 19.07 -6.20
CA VAL A 27 -3.65 17.80 -6.87
C VAL A 27 -5.05 17.89 -7.49
N VAL A 28 -6.05 18.33 -6.73
CA VAL A 28 -7.44 18.47 -7.22
C VAL A 28 -7.53 19.47 -8.37
N THR A 29 -6.84 20.61 -8.25
CA THR A 29 -6.79 21.64 -9.32
C THR A 29 -6.17 21.08 -10.59
N HIS A 30 -5.06 20.36 -10.48
CA HIS A 30 -4.39 19.72 -11.62
C HIS A 30 -5.34 18.74 -12.34
N HIS A 31 -6.02 17.86 -11.61
CA HIS A 31 -6.99 16.94 -12.17
C HIS A 31 -8.17 17.64 -12.84
N SER A 32 -8.64 18.75 -12.27
CA SER A 32 -9.68 19.57 -12.91
C SER A 32 -9.20 20.12 -14.25
N GLN A 33 -7.97 20.63 -14.33
CA GLN A 33 -7.38 21.16 -15.56
C GLN A 33 -7.20 20.05 -16.61
N MET A 34 -6.67 18.90 -16.23
CA MET A 34 -6.52 17.73 -17.12
C MET A 34 -7.87 17.31 -17.73
N ARG A 35 -8.90 17.18 -16.90
CA ARG A 35 -10.24 16.77 -17.36
C ARG A 35 -10.81 17.77 -18.36
N LYS A 36 -10.70 19.07 -18.08
CA LYS A 36 -11.14 20.13 -18.98
C LYS A 36 -10.37 20.12 -20.30
N ALA A 37 -9.07 19.89 -20.26
CA ALA A 37 -8.24 19.83 -21.47
C ALA A 37 -8.50 18.58 -22.34
N SER A 38 -8.95 17.48 -21.73
CA SER A 38 -9.24 16.22 -22.42
C SER A 38 -10.70 16.09 -22.85
N PHE A 39 -11.57 16.99 -22.39
CA PHE A 39 -12.99 16.93 -22.69
C PHE A 39 -13.26 17.52 -24.08
N PRO A 40 -14.08 16.85 -24.93
CA PRO A 40 -14.43 17.38 -26.24
C PRO A 40 -15.24 18.69 -26.11
N GLU A 41 -15.06 19.60 -27.08
CA GLU A 41 -15.75 20.89 -27.11
C GLU A 41 -17.29 20.74 -27.17
N ASP A 42 -17.78 19.67 -27.77
CA ASP A 42 -19.20 19.35 -27.80
C ASP A 42 -19.62 18.65 -26.51
N SER A 43 -19.95 19.46 -25.50
CA SER A 43 -20.44 19.00 -24.21
C SER A 43 -21.94 18.61 -24.19
N SER A 44 -22.65 18.75 -25.31
CA SER A 44 -24.09 18.50 -25.38
C SER A 44 -24.47 17.05 -25.05
N LEU A 45 -23.56 16.11 -25.24
CA LEU A 45 -23.75 14.69 -24.94
C LEU A 45 -23.59 14.36 -23.45
N TYR A 46 -23.07 15.29 -22.66
CA TYR A 46 -22.74 15.06 -21.25
C TYR A 46 -23.43 16.11 -20.38
N PRO A 47 -24.59 15.81 -19.83
CA PRO A 47 -25.28 16.73 -18.96
C PRO A 47 -24.47 17.03 -17.71
N ASP A 48 -24.54 18.25 -17.21
CA ASP A 48 -23.93 18.65 -15.95
C ASP A 48 -24.48 17.79 -14.79
N ASN A 49 -23.69 16.87 -14.31
CA ASN A 49 -23.98 16.12 -13.12
C ASN A 49 -23.50 16.89 -11.89
N LYS A 50 -24.43 17.44 -11.14
CA LYS A 50 -24.12 18.06 -9.84
C LYS A 50 -24.42 17.09 -8.72
N ILE A 51 -23.46 16.97 -7.80
CA ILE A 51 -23.66 16.19 -6.58
C ILE A 51 -24.61 16.94 -5.64
N ASP A 52 -25.42 16.21 -4.90
CA ASP A 52 -26.14 16.78 -3.76
C ASP A 52 -25.16 17.02 -2.61
N ASN A 53 -24.75 18.27 -2.46
CA ASN A 53 -23.80 18.67 -1.45
C ASN A 53 -24.32 18.46 -0.02
N SER A 54 -25.65 18.59 0.20
CA SER A 54 -26.22 18.45 1.54
C SER A 54 -26.15 17.01 2.03
N LEU A 55 -26.45 16.06 1.15
CA LEU A 55 -26.31 14.62 1.44
C LEU A 55 -24.83 14.25 1.65
N LEU A 56 -23.96 14.71 0.75
CA LEU A 56 -22.51 14.44 0.86
C LEU A 56 -21.93 14.96 2.17
N GLU A 57 -22.26 16.19 2.58
CA GLU A 57 -21.81 16.79 3.83
C GLU A 57 -22.31 16.00 5.06
N SER A 58 -23.57 15.57 5.03
CA SER A 58 -24.17 14.76 6.09
C SER A 58 -23.45 13.43 6.25
N GLU A 59 -23.26 12.70 5.15
CA GLU A 59 -22.61 11.39 5.18
C GLU A 59 -21.12 11.51 5.54
N LEU A 60 -20.42 12.51 5.01
CA LEU A 60 -19.03 12.78 5.38
C LEU A 60 -18.91 13.09 6.88
N SER A 61 -19.79 13.94 7.41
CA SER A 61 -19.79 14.27 8.84
C SER A 61 -20.01 13.02 9.70
N SER A 62 -20.94 12.16 9.31
CA SER A 62 -21.20 10.87 9.97
C SER A 62 -19.96 9.98 9.96
N LEU A 63 -19.27 9.88 8.81
CA LEU A 63 -18.03 9.11 8.68
C LEU A 63 -16.92 9.67 9.57
N LEU A 64 -16.73 10.99 9.60
CA LEU A 64 -15.72 11.64 10.41
C LEU A 64 -15.98 11.43 11.91
N GLU A 65 -17.22 11.48 12.37
CA GLU A 65 -17.57 11.14 13.76
C GLU A 65 -17.26 9.67 14.08
N LYS A 66 -17.55 8.74 13.16
CA LYS A 66 -17.20 7.33 13.34
C LYS A 66 -15.68 7.13 13.41
N SER A 67 -14.91 7.87 12.62
CA SER A 67 -13.44 7.76 12.59
C SER A 67 -12.78 8.11 13.91
N LYS A 68 -13.40 8.98 14.72
CA LYS A 68 -12.91 9.36 16.07
C LYS A 68 -12.85 8.17 17.05
N LYS A 69 -13.54 7.06 16.73
CA LYS A 69 -13.52 5.83 17.55
C LYS A 69 -12.29 4.97 17.30
N ASN A 70 -11.50 5.26 16.27
CA ASN A 70 -10.26 4.55 16.01
C ASN A 70 -9.20 4.86 17.07
N PHE A 71 -8.25 3.94 17.21
CA PHE A 71 -7.08 4.21 18.03
C PHE A 71 -6.30 5.39 17.46
N PRO A 72 -5.65 6.20 18.34
CA PRO A 72 -4.84 7.34 17.90
C PRO A 72 -3.49 6.85 17.34
N TYR A 73 -3.48 6.26 16.17
CA TYR A 73 -2.29 5.68 15.52
C TYR A 73 -1.14 6.70 15.35
N HIS A 74 -1.48 7.98 15.24
CA HIS A 74 -0.54 9.10 15.18
C HIS A 74 0.13 9.41 16.52
N HIS A 75 -0.37 8.89 17.65
CA HIS A 75 0.15 9.23 18.96
C HIS A 75 1.58 8.69 19.14
N PRO A 76 2.57 9.47 19.64
CA PRO A 76 3.95 9.01 19.81
C PRO A 76 4.13 7.77 20.68
N ARG A 77 3.21 7.55 21.63
CA ARG A 77 3.20 6.36 22.51
C ARG A 77 2.45 5.17 21.94
N TYR A 78 1.90 5.27 20.72
CA TYR A 78 1.30 4.12 20.07
C TYR A 78 2.41 3.21 19.52
N ILE A 79 2.61 2.06 20.16
CA ILE A 79 3.66 1.09 19.83
C ILE A 79 3.12 -0.31 19.57
N ALA A 80 1.80 -0.45 19.48
CA ALA A 80 1.15 -1.70 19.12
C ALA A 80 1.03 -1.82 17.61
N GLN A 81 1.22 -3.02 17.07
CA GLN A 81 1.20 -3.29 15.64
C GLN A 81 2.20 -2.41 14.84
N MET A 82 2.34 -2.66 13.57
CA MET A 82 3.18 -1.85 12.67
C MET A 82 2.37 -0.77 11.94
N LEU A 83 1.45 -0.12 12.67
CA LEU A 83 0.58 0.90 12.13
C LEU A 83 1.08 2.29 12.53
N LYS A 84 1.33 3.13 11.55
CA LYS A 84 1.72 4.53 11.69
C LYS A 84 1.03 5.38 10.63
N ASP A 85 1.05 6.69 10.85
CA ASP A 85 0.56 7.65 9.88
C ASP A 85 1.27 7.47 8.54
N PRO A 86 0.56 7.55 7.42
CA PRO A 86 1.21 7.67 6.13
C PRO A 86 1.94 9.01 6.05
N SER A 87 3.06 9.03 5.34
CA SER A 87 3.76 10.29 5.07
C SER A 87 2.95 11.18 4.11
N ILE A 88 3.16 12.48 4.17
CA ILE A 88 2.51 13.43 3.26
C ILE A 88 2.74 13.07 1.78
N PRO A 89 3.96 12.76 1.32
CA PRO A 89 4.16 12.29 -0.06
C PRO A 89 3.34 11.05 -0.42
N THR A 90 3.19 10.09 0.50
CA THR A 90 2.37 8.89 0.29
C THR A 90 0.90 9.24 0.09
N ILE A 91 0.35 10.14 0.93
CA ILE A 91 -1.05 10.61 0.82
C ILE A 91 -1.26 11.29 -0.54
N LEU A 92 -0.34 12.16 -0.94
CA LEU A 92 -0.44 12.91 -2.19
C LEU A 92 -0.31 11.99 -3.42
N GLY A 93 0.62 11.05 -3.42
CA GLY A 93 0.77 10.05 -4.47
C GLY A 93 -0.48 9.20 -4.62
N TYR A 94 -1.00 8.68 -3.50
CA TYR A 94 -2.22 7.88 -3.50
C TYR A 94 -3.42 8.67 -4.04
N LEU A 95 -3.63 9.91 -3.55
CA LEU A 95 -4.72 10.78 -4.01
C LEU A 95 -4.61 11.11 -5.50
N THR A 96 -3.40 11.38 -5.99
CA THR A 96 -3.16 11.68 -7.41
C THR A 96 -3.65 10.55 -8.30
N PHE A 97 -3.28 9.32 -8.01
CA PHE A 97 -3.67 8.18 -8.84
C PHE A 97 -5.08 7.65 -8.53
N MET A 98 -5.60 7.84 -7.32
CA MET A 98 -6.98 7.53 -6.99
C MET A 98 -7.97 8.35 -7.84
N LEU A 99 -7.66 9.62 -8.14
CA LEU A 99 -8.52 10.49 -8.94
C LEU A 99 -8.53 10.12 -10.44
N SER A 100 -7.47 9.49 -10.95
CA SER A 100 -7.39 8.98 -12.32
C SER A 100 -7.70 7.50 -12.44
N ASN A 101 -7.59 6.76 -11.35
CA ASN A 101 -7.91 5.33 -11.23
C ASN A 101 -7.25 4.45 -12.30
N PRO A 102 -5.91 4.53 -12.48
CA PRO A 102 -5.20 3.67 -13.41
C PRO A 102 -5.19 2.21 -12.94
N ASN A 103 -4.86 1.31 -13.85
CA ASN A 103 -4.83 -0.12 -13.61
C ASN A 103 -3.53 -0.70 -14.18
N ASN A 104 -2.70 -1.33 -13.34
CA ASN A 104 -1.44 -1.94 -13.77
C ASN A 104 -1.60 -3.39 -14.28
N HIS A 105 -2.81 -3.79 -14.65
CA HIS A 105 -3.06 -5.11 -15.26
C HIS A 105 -2.26 -5.31 -16.57
N ALA A 106 -2.17 -4.24 -17.35
CA ALA A 106 -1.33 -4.18 -18.53
C ALA A 106 -0.78 -2.75 -18.67
N TYR A 107 0.32 -2.58 -19.39
CA TYR A 107 0.97 -1.27 -19.57
C TYR A 107 -0.02 -0.20 -20.06
N GLU A 108 -0.90 -0.55 -20.99
CA GLU A 108 -1.90 0.36 -21.56
C GLU A 108 -2.96 0.82 -20.55
N GLY A 109 -3.16 0.05 -19.47
CA GLY A 109 -4.09 0.40 -18.38
C GLY A 109 -3.56 1.45 -17.42
N GLY A 110 -2.24 1.63 -17.36
CA GLY A 110 -1.57 2.57 -16.46
C GLY A 110 -0.10 2.78 -16.81
N PRO A 111 0.23 3.41 -17.94
CA PRO A 111 1.62 3.53 -18.37
C PRO A 111 2.51 4.16 -17.30
N VAL A 112 2.08 5.30 -16.75
CA VAL A 112 2.86 6.04 -15.74
C VAL A 112 2.98 5.26 -14.43
N THR A 113 1.92 4.62 -13.96
CA THR A 113 1.96 3.86 -12.71
C THR A 113 2.77 2.57 -12.86
N THR A 114 2.77 1.96 -14.04
CA THR A 114 3.65 0.83 -14.35
C THR A 114 5.12 1.24 -14.35
N GLU A 115 5.47 2.37 -14.96
CA GLU A 115 6.84 2.91 -14.93
C GLU A 115 7.29 3.21 -13.51
N LEU A 116 6.44 3.85 -12.69
CA LEU A 116 6.71 4.11 -11.27
C LEU A 116 6.91 2.82 -10.46
N GLU A 117 6.13 1.78 -10.73
CA GLU A 117 6.32 0.47 -10.11
C GLU A 117 7.69 -0.10 -10.43
N MET A 118 8.11 -0.05 -11.70
CA MET A 118 9.44 -0.50 -12.14
C MET A 118 10.56 0.28 -11.44
N GLU A 119 10.43 1.60 -11.30
CA GLU A 119 11.39 2.43 -10.55
C GLU A 119 11.50 1.99 -9.08
N VAL A 120 10.37 1.74 -8.42
CA VAL A 120 10.34 1.27 -7.03
C VAL A 120 11.00 -0.10 -6.89
N ILE A 121 10.73 -1.03 -7.82
CA ILE A 121 11.37 -2.34 -7.84
C ILE A 121 12.89 -2.22 -8.00
N GLU A 122 13.37 -1.36 -8.89
CA GLU A 122 14.81 -1.12 -9.04
C GLU A 122 15.45 -0.51 -7.76
N MET A 123 14.73 0.35 -7.03
CA MET A 123 15.18 0.82 -5.73
C MET A 123 15.24 -0.32 -4.70
N MET A 124 14.23 -1.16 -4.63
CA MET A 124 14.17 -2.30 -3.70
C MET A 124 15.25 -3.34 -4.00
N LYS A 125 15.53 -3.64 -5.26
CA LYS A 125 16.62 -4.52 -5.69
C LYS A 125 17.96 -4.03 -5.15
N ARG A 126 18.26 -2.74 -5.32
CA ARG A 126 19.50 -2.14 -4.78
C ARG A 126 19.59 -2.23 -3.26
N LEU A 127 18.48 -1.98 -2.56
CA LEU A 127 18.43 -2.03 -1.09
C LEU A 127 18.65 -3.45 -0.54
N THR A 128 18.21 -4.47 -1.27
CA THR A 128 18.27 -5.87 -0.84
C THR A 128 19.43 -6.65 -1.45
N GLY A 129 20.22 -6.04 -2.34
CA GLY A 129 21.31 -6.73 -3.05
C GLY A 129 20.84 -7.70 -4.13
N PHE A 130 19.61 -7.61 -4.59
CA PHE A 130 19.01 -8.46 -5.62
C PHE A 130 19.17 -7.85 -7.02
N GLU A 131 20.38 -7.53 -7.43
CA GLU A 131 20.65 -6.75 -8.65
C GLU A 131 20.13 -7.41 -9.92
N ASN A 132 20.16 -8.73 -10.02
CA ASN A 132 19.77 -9.49 -11.22
C ASN A 132 18.33 -10.07 -11.12
N GLY A 133 17.56 -9.70 -10.13
CA GLY A 133 16.19 -10.18 -9.95
C GLY A 133 15.16 -9.40 -10.77
N TRP A 134 14.00 -10.00 -10.95
CA TRP A 134 12.76 -9.34 -11.35
C TRP A 134 11.81 -9.29 -10.16
N GLY A 135 10.90 -8.33 -10.16
CA GLY A 135 9.91 -8.20 -9.09
C GLY A 135 8.72 -7.35 -9.51
N HIS A 136 7.69 -7.36 -8.68
CA HIS A 136 6.51 -6.50 -8.77
C HIS A 136 5.98 -6.19 -7.36
N LEU A 137 5.10 -5.21 -7.25
CA LEU A 137 4.47 -4.86 -6.00
C LEU A 137 3.24 -5.75 -5.75
N ALA A 138 3.16 -6.33 -4.56
CA ALA A 138 2.00 -7.08 -4.10
C ALA A 138 1.17 -6.26 -3.12
N SER A 139 -0.10 -6.60 -2.94
CA SER A 139 -1.02 -5.90 -2.03
C SER A 139 -0.74 -6.12 -0.53
N GLY A 140 0.30 -6.88 -0.21
CA GLY A 140 0.75 -7.10 1.17
C GLY A 140 1.63 -8.33 1.32
N GLY A 141 2.33 -8.44 2.46
CA GLY A 141 3.32 -9.48 2.71
C GLY A 141 2.79 -10.92 2.59
N SER A 142 1.53 -11.16 2.97
CA SER A 142 0.94 -12.50 2.82
C SER A 142 0.80 -12.90 1.35
N LEU A 143 0.42 -11.97 0.47
CA LEU A 143 0.32 -12.25 -0.96
C LEU A 143 1.72 -12.41 -1.56
N ALA A 144 2.66 -11.52 -1.25
CA ALA A 144 4.04 -11.62 -1.70
C ALA A 144 4.69 -12.96 -1.32
N ASN A 145 4.50 -13.41 -0.06
CA ASN A 145 4.98 -14.71 0.39
C ASN A 145 4.28 -15.87 -0.35
N MET A 146 2.99 -15.75 -0.62
CA MET A 146 2.24 -16.76 -1.35
C MET A 146 2.75 -16.91 -2.79
N GLU A 147 2.98 -15.81 -3.49
CA GLU A 147 3.49 -15.80 -4.86
C GLU A 147 4.91 -16.35 -4.93
N ALA A 148 5.78 -15.97 -3.99
CA ALA A 148 7.13 -16.50 -3.91
C ALA A 148 7.13 -18.03 -3.66
N LEU A 149 6.28 -18.50 -2.75
CA LEU A 149 6.17 -19.93 -2.47
C LEU A 149 5.51 -20.70 -3.62
N TRP A 150 4.56 -20.09 -4.30
CA TRP A 150 3.97 -20.66 -5.52
C TRP A 150 5.02 -20.83 -6.62
N ALA A 151 5.80 -19.78 -6.88
CA ALA A 151 6.89 -19.83 -7.85
C ALA A 151 7.93 -20.90 -7.50
N ALA A 152 8.33 -20.99 -6.22
CA ALA A 152 9.24 -22.02 -5.74
C ALA A 152 8.69 -23.44 -5.93
N ARG A 153 7.43 -23.68 -5.57
CA ARG A 153 6.74 -24.97 -5.77
C ARG A 153 6.75 -25.39 -7.24
N ASP A 154 6.39 -24.43 -8.11
CA ASP A 154 6.27 -24.72 -9.55
C ASP A 154 7.64 -24.93 -10.21
N PHE A 155 8.68 -24.29 -9.70
CA PHE A 155 10.05 -24.46 -10.18
C PHE A 155 10.66 -25.79 -9.72
N TYR A 156 10.61 -26.07 -8.42
CA TYR A 156 11.28 -27.25 -7.86
C TYR A 156 10.47 -28.54 -7.98
N LYS A 157 9.13 -28.46 -8.15
CA LYS A 157 8.18 -29.60 -8.27
C LYS A 157 8.11 -30.52 -7.04
N LYS A 158 9.17 -30.58 -6.25
CA LYS A 158 9.28 -31.38 -5.01
C LYS A 158 10.10 -30.59 -4.02
N GLY A 159 9.77 -30.66 -2.75
CA GLY A 159 10.46 -30.00 -1.66
C GLY A 159 9.56 -29.80 -0.47
N SER A 160 10.17 -29.70 0.71
CA SER A 160 9.47 -29.46 1.97
C SER A 160 9.60 -27.98 2.35
N VAL A 161 8.58 -27.44 3.00
CA VAL A 161 8.58 -26.08 3.51
C VAL A 161 8.78 -26.09 5.02
N TYR A 162 9.79 -25.38 5.50
CA TYR A 162 10.10 -25.27 6.92
C TYR A 162 9.94 -23.83 7.38
N PHE A 163 9.26 -23.63 8.48
CA PHE A 163 9.15 -22.33 9.14
C PHE A 163 9.04 -22.50 10.65
N SER A 164 9.46 -21.48 11.40
CA SER A 164 9.37 -21.49 12.86
C SER A 164 7.93 -21.51 13.33
N GLU A 165 7.62 -22.21 14.42
CA GLU A 165 6.30 -22.19 15.07
C GLU A 165 5.85 -20.77 15.50
N VAL A 166 6.79 -19.84 15.71
CA VAL A 166 6.52 -18.44 16.02
C VAL A 166 6.47 -17.56 14.77
N SER A 167 6.55 -18.14 13.57
CA SER A 167 6.40 -17.39 12.32
C SER A 167 4.96 -16.88 12.18
N HIS A 168 4.80 -15.87 11.35
CA HIS A 168 3.48 -15.32 11.08
C HIS A 168 2.50 -16.40 10.60
N TYR A 169 1.30 -16.43 11.13
CA TYR A 169 0.27 -17.43 10.87
C TYR A 169 -0.08 -17.65 9.37
N SER A 170 0.30 -16.70 8.52
CA SER A 170 0.07 -16.79 7.07
C SER A 170 0.81 -17.96 6.43
N TRP A 171 1.95 -18.40 6.95
CA TRP A 171 2.75 -19.48 6.34
C TRP A 171 1.96 -20.78 6.24
N LYS A 172 1.37 -21.24 7.33
CA LYS A 172 0.50 -22.43 7.34
C LYS A 172 -0.69 -22.28 6.42
N ARG A 173 -1.33 -21.08 6.43
CA ARG A 173 -2.45 -20.79 5.55
C ARG A 173 -2.05 -20.83 4.08
N ILE A 174 -0.88 -20.28 3.73
CA ILE A 174 -0.35 -20.28 2.37
C ILE A 174 -0.05 -21.71 1.91
N CYS A 175 0.58 -22.55 2.73
CA CYS A 175 0.79 -23.97 2.43
C CYS A 175 -0.53 -24.65 2.09
N ASN A 176 -1.56 -24.46 2.90
CA ASN A 176 -2.89 -25.03 2.66
C ASN A 176 -3.53 -24.53 1.36
N ILE A 177 -3.47 -23.21 1.08
CA ILE A 177 -4.00 -22.64 -0.17
C ILE A 177 -3.29 -23.23 -1.39
N LEU A 178 -1.97 -23.34 -1.33
CA LEU A 178 -1.13 -23.87 -2.39
C LEU A 178 -1.11 -25.41 -2.46
N ARG A 179 -1.82 -26.09 -1.55
CA ARG A 179 -1.84 -27.55 -1.41
C ARG A 179 -0.43 -28.15 -1.27
N ILE A 180 0.40 -27.50 -0.49
CA ILE A 180 1.71 -28.01 -0.08
C ILE A 180 1.47 -28.83 1.18
N GLU A 181 1.55 -30.13 1.07
CA GLU A 181 1.29 -31.07 2.18
C GLU A 181 2.56 -31.29 3.02
N ASP A 182 3.73 -31.21 2.39
CA ASP A 182 5.02 -31.42 3.02
C ASP A 182 5.55 -30.10 3.59
N TYR A 183 5.09 -29.75 4.81
CA TYR A 183 5.64 -28.63 5.57
C TYR A 183 5.77 -28.98 7.04
N SER A 184 6.70 -28.34 7.72
CA SER A 184 6.95 -28.53 9.16
C SER A 184 7.10 -27.20 9.89
N GLU A 185 6.40 -27.09 11.03
CA GLU A 185 6.56 -26.01 11.99
C GLU A 185 7.70 -26.43 12.95
N ILE A 186 8.80 -25.71 12.91
CA ILE A 186 9.99 -26.05 13.70
C ILE A 186 9.90 -25.37 15.08
N PRO A 187 10.05 -26.12 16.18
CA PRO A 187 10.05 -25.56 17.53
C PRO A 187 11.13 -24.50 17.72
N VAL A 188 10.94 -23.67 18.74
CA VAL A 188 11.93 -22.67 19.16
C VAL A 188 12.34 -22.86 20.60
N ASP A 189 13.57 -22.48 20.91
CA ASP A 189 14.09 -22.42 22.28
C ASP A 189 13.49 -21.23 23.07
N ASN A 190 13.84 -21.12 24.35
CA ASN A 190 13.41 -20.03 25.23
C ASN A 190 13.85 -18.62 24.77
N ASN A 191 14.75 -18.52 23.79
CA ASN A 191 15.21 -17.28 23.17
C ASN A 191 14.57 -17.07 21.79
N PHE A 192 13.53 -17.83 21.43
CA PHE A 192 12.84 -17.79 20.14
C PHE A 192 13.73 -18.12 18.92
N ARG A 193 14.76 -18.94 19.11
CA ARG A 193 15.61 -19.44 18.04
C ARG A 193 15.15 -20.83 17.62
N ILE A 194 15.15 -21.08 16.32
CA ILE A 194 14.80 -22.40 15.76
C ILE A 194 15.71 -23.46 16.35
N GLU A 195 15.14 -24.54 16.88
CA GLU A 195 15.86 -25.71 17.35
C GLU A 195 16.20 -26.62 16.15
N LEU A 196 17.48 -26.68 15.81
CA LEU A 196 18.01 -27.58 14.80
C LEU A 196 18.55 -28.84 15.51
N ASN A 197 17.72 -29.88 15.68
CA ASN A 197 18.12 -31.17 16.23
C ASN A 197 18.41 -32.16 15.11
#